data_7de426ab959b74551ef2f4e30673c9b8
#
_entry.id   7de426ab959b74551ef2f4e30673c9b8
#
_cell.length_a   1.000
_cell.length_b   1.000
_cell.length_c   1.000
_cell.angle_alpha   90.00
_cell.angle_beta   90.00
_cell.angle_gamma   90.00
#
_symmetry.space_group_name_H-M   'P 1'
#
loop_
_entity.id
_entity.type
_entity.pdbx_description
1 polymer ?
#
loop_
_entity_poly.entity_id
_entity_poly.type
_entity_poly.pdbx_seq_one_letter_code
_entity_poly.pdbx_strand_id
1 'polypeptide(L)' 'MQIPKEQILDLLRQQGKDDQVGEADQQLPDQVDPERDAGLLQKFGIDPGEVLSKLGGGALGGKIPGL' A
#
# COMPACT_ATOMS: atom_id res chain seq x y z
N MET A 1 10.06 5.22 5.21
CA MET A 1 9.83 4.13 4.27
C MET A 1 8.92 4.60 3.16
N GLN A 2 9.29 4.30 1.94
CA GLN A 2 8.50 4.74 0.79
C GLN A 2 8.19 3.56 -0.12
N ILE A 3 6.97 3.53 -0.62
CA ILE A 3 6.51 2.44 -1.44
C ILE A 3 6.02 3.04 -2.75
N PRO A 4 6.41 2.50 -3.90
CA PRO A 4 5.93 3.03 -5.17
C PRO A 4 4.41 3.01 -5.23
N LYS A 5 3.84 4.07 -5.73
CA LYS A 5 2.38 4.18 -5.82
C LYS A 5 1.78 2.99 -6.55
N GLU A 6 2.48 2.46 -7.54
CA GLU A 6 1.96 1.36 -8.32
C GLU A 6 1.66 0.13 -7.46
N GLN A 7 2.45 -0.09 -6.41
CA GLN A 7 2.20 -1.23 -5.55
C GLN A 7 0.92 -1.04 -4.75
N ILE A 8 0.63 0.19 -4.37
CA ILE A 8 -0.63 0.47 -3.67
C ILE A 8 -1.79 0.24 -4.64
N LEU A 9 -1.65 0.66 -5.89
CA LEU A 9 -2.71 0.45 -6.86
C LEU A 9 -2.94 -1.04 -7.11
N ASP A 10 -1.86 -1.82 -7.16
CA ASP A 10 -2.00 -3.26 -7.32
C ASP A 10 -2.73 -3.87 -6.12
N LEU A 11 -2.46 -3.39 -4.93
CA LEU A 11 -3.13 -3.88 -3.75
C LEU A 11 -4.63 -3.60 -3.85
N LEU A 12 -5.00 -2.43 -4.34
CA LEU A 12 -6.41 -2.11 -4.53
C LEU A 12 -7.06 -3.07 -5.53
N ARG A 13 -6.35 -3.40 -6.59
CA ARG A 13 -6.88 -4.33 -7.57
C ARG A 13 -7.06 -5.71 -6.96
N GLN A 14 -6.10 -6.14 -6.15
CA GLN A 14 -6.19 -7.44 -5.51
C GLN A 14 -7.36 -7.51 -4.55
N GLN A 15 -7.75 -6.38 -3.98
CA GLN A 15 -8.87 -6.35 -3.05
C GLN A 15 -10.21 -6.12 -3.77
N GLY A 16 -10.20 -6.09 -5.08
CA GLY A 16 -11.43 -5.90 -5.82
C GLY A 16 -11.90 -4.47 -5.87
N LYS A 17 -10.99 -3.52 -5.64
CA LYS A 17 -11.35 -2.11 -5.61
C LYS A 17 -10.88 -1.38 -6.86
N ASP A 18 -11.08 -2.01 -8.00
CA ASP A 18 -10.62 -1.46 -9.27
C ASP A 18 -11.18 -0.07 -9.52
N ASP A 19 -12.40 0.18 -9.08
CA ASP A 19 -13.03 1.47 -9.31
C ASP A 19 -12.36 2.58 -8.50
N GLN A 20 -11.56 2.24 -7.51
CA GLN A 20 -10.87 3.24 -6.72
C GLN A 20 -9.44 3.46 -7.20
N VAL A 21 -8.94 2.61 -8.10
CA VAL A 21 -7.56 2.70 -8.56
C VAL A 21 -7.30 4.04 -9.24
N GLY A 22 -8.21 4.47 -10.08
CA GLY A 22 -8.02 5.73 -10.81
C GLY A 22 -7.93 6.92 -9.86
N GLU A 23 -8.80 6.97 -8.87
CA GLU A 23 -8.80 8.07 -7.93
C GLU A 23 -7.56 8.00 -7.04
N ALA A 24 -7.18 6.81 -6.61
CA ALA A 24 -5.99 6.65 -5.80
C ALA A 24 -4.75 7.09 -6.57
N ASP A 25 -4.70 6.77 -7.86
CA ASP A 25 -3.58 7.17 -8.68
C ASP A 25 -3.43 8.69 -8.72
N GLN A 26 -4.52 9.41 -8.68
CA GLN A 26 -4.48 10.86 -8.71
C GLN A 26 -4.16 11.46 -7.36
N GLN A 27 -4.57 10.83 -6.28
CA GLN A 27 -4.41 11.40 -4.96
C GLN A 27 -3.12 10.98 -4.25
N LEU A 28 -2.58 9.84 -4.60
CA LEU A 28 -1.38 9.37 -3.93
C LEU A 28 -0.13 9.95 -4.57
N PRO A 29 0.91 10.23 -3.78
CA PRO A 29 2.17 10.68 -4.34
C PRO A 29 2.89 9.51 -5.02
N ASP A 30 3.89 9.79 -5.83
CA ASP A 30 4.62 8.75 -6.52
C ASP A 30 5.25 7.78 -5.53
N GLN A 31 5.71 8.29 -4.39
CA GLN A 31 6.27 7.47 -3.33
C GLN A 31 5.35 7.61 -2.13
N VAL A 32 4.67 6.55 -1.76
CA VAL A 32 3.72 6.55 -0.68
C VAL A 32 4.40 6.13 0.61
N ASP A 33 4.17 6.89 1.66
CA ASP A 33 4.72 6.57 2.97
C ASP A 33 3.56 6.10 3.86
N PRO A 34 3.54 4.83 4.26
CA PRO A 34 2.41 4.33 5.04
C PRO A 34 2.17 5.10 6.34
N GLU A 35 3.21 5.70 6.90
CA GLU A 35 3.03 6.47 8.12
C GLU A 35 2.56 7.87 7.81
N ARG A 36 3.18 8.53 6.85
CA ARG A 36 2.81 9.88 6.49
C ARG A 36 1.45 9.92 5.82
N ASP A 37 1.19 8.97 4.96
CA ASP A 37 0.00 8.95 4.15
C ASP A 37 -1.06 7.98 4.66
N ALA A 38 -0.99 7.63 5.95
CA ALA A 38 -1.93 6.69 6.54
C ALA A 38 -3.38 7.12 6.32
N GLY A 39 -3.65 8.41 6.45
CA GLY A 39 -5.00 8.91 6.25
C GLY A 39 -5.52 8.66 4.84
N LEU A 40 -4.65 8.86 3.85
CA LEU A 40 -5.04 8.61 2.47
C LEU A 40 -5.28 7.12 2.25
N LEU A 41 -4.42 6.27 2.81
CA LEU A 41 -4.59 4.83 2.65
C LEU A 41 -5.90 4.38 3.27
N GLN A 42 -6.24 4.89 4.44
CA GLN A 42 -7.48 4.52 5.10
C GLN A 42 -8.69 5.01 4.29
N LYS A 43 -8.54 6.15 3.62
CA LYS A 43 -9.61 6.70 2.81
C LYS A 43 -9.99 5.72 1.70
N PHE A 44 -9.03 4.98 1.19
CA PHE A 44 -9.29 4.00 0.14
C PHE A 44 -9.48 2.60 0.71
N GLY A 45 -9.64 2.49 2.02
CA GLY A 45 -9.87 1.17 2.63
C GLY A 45 -8.62 0.32 2.75
N ILE A 46 -7.46 0.95 2.73
CA ILE A 46 -6.21 0.22 2.85
C ILE A 46 -5.66 0.43 4.25
N ASP A 47 -5.33 -0.66 4.92
CA ASP A 47 -4.76 -0.59 6.26
C ASP A 47 -3.26 -0.29 6.15
N PRO A 48 -2.78 0.83 6.70
CA PRO A 48 -1.35 1.13 6.61
C PRO A 48 -0.47 0.03 7.19
N GLY A 49 -0.94 -0.66 8.22
CA GLY A 49 -0.20 -1.78 8.77
C GLY A 49 -0.08 -2.93 7.80
N GLU A 50 -1.12 -3.16 7.01
CA GLU A 50 -1.09 -4.19 6.00
C GLU A 50 -0.10 -3.83 4.90
N VAL A 51 -0.04 -2.57 4.54
CA VAL A 51 0.90 -2.11 3.54
C VAL A 51 2.33 -2.35 4.03
N LEU A 52 2.59 -2.02 5.27
CA LEU A 52 3.91 -2.24 5.82
C LEU A 52 4.26 -3.73 5.80
N SER A 53 3.29 -4.56 6.13
CA SER A 53 3.53 -5.99 6.19
C SER A 53 3.71 -6.59 4.81
N LYS A 54 2.90 -6.21 3.85
CA LYS A 54 2.91 -6.84 2.55
C LYS A 54 3.85 -6.21 1.56
N LEU A 55 4.07 -4.93 1.65
CA LEU A 55 4.86 -4.25 0.65
C LEU A 55 6.15 -3.69 1.21
N GLY A 56 6.07 -2.98 2.30
CA GLY A 56 7.25 -2.34 2.83
C GLY A 56 8.08 -3.25 3.66
N GLY A 57 7.53 -3.66 4.78
CA GLY A 57 8.26 -4.50 5.70
C GLY A 57 8.32 -5.93 5.26
N GLY A 58 7.55 -6.25 4.25
CA GLY A 58 7.45 -7.63 3.84
C GLY A 58 8.76 -8.26 3.45
N ALA A 59 9.61 -7.45 2.91
CA ALA A 59 10.89 -7.98 2.49
C ALA A 59 11.61 -8.58 3.67
N LEU A 60 11.53 -7.89 4.79
CA LEU A 60 12.20 -8.39 5.94
C LEU A 60 11.42 -9.50 6.54
N GLY A 61 10.15 -9.30 6.69
CA GLY A 61 9.34 -10.31 7.31
C GLY A 61 9.34 -11.58 6.53
N GLY A 62 9.30 -11.41 5.25
CA GLY A 62 9.17 -12.58 4.42
C GLY A 62 10.32 -13.51 4.55
N LYS A 63 11.47 -12.94 4.81
CA LYS A 63 12.53 -13.83 4.82
C LYS A 63 12.58 -14.60 6.05
N ILE A 64 11.90 -14.18 6.93
CA ILE A 64 12.01 -14.85 8.07
C ILE A 64 11.35 -15.98 8.28
N PRO A 65 10.43 -15.88 8.13
CA PRO A 65 9.68 -16.87 8.58
C PRO A 65 10.17 -18.10 8.40
N GLY A 66 10.48 -18.09 8.48
CA GLY A 66 10.67 -18.99 8.28
C GLY A 66 11.35 -19.71 8.03
N LEU A 67 11.55 -19.21 7.96
CA LEU A 67 12.11 -19.57 7.63
C LEU A 67 12.65 -19.95 7.86
#